data_d47446c03d243df8125f19d7c9c9241b
#
_entry.id   d47446c03d243df8125f19d7c9c9241b
#
_cell.length_a   1.000
_cell.length_b   1.000
_cell.length_c   1.000
_cell.angle_alpha   90.00
_cell.angle_beta   90.00
_cell.angle_gamma   90.00
#
_symmetry.space_group_name_H-M   'P 1'
#
loop_
_entity.id
_entity.type
_entity.pdbx_description
1 polymer ?
#
loop_
_entity_poly.entity_id
_entity_poly.type
_entity_poly.pdbx_seq_one_letter_code
_entity_poly.pdbx_strand_id
1 'polypeptide(L)'
;MKKTLLALLICSTYANASGLLLQEAVVANAGTTGAGDGVYTETATASWTNPATMTHMGEQKTTVNMMVLDLQMDYTDDGLAEDTGSLPGGFTGDADAETVMPAIGIFHVVQVSEDIHLGVNFGAVGGSSIDYGTDWDGGNHLDTAVMTAVQLNPTMSYKIDNNWSVGVGAQINYGIIEVSTSGFDSGTGTDWAFGYNAGAMYQADTWAVGLSYRSKIAHEFDDIDVNLTQLSPANLSVGTELIIPAIVDLSGSYDLNDKLTLLSSVQFHQWSEFSETPVYTDYTDEVAVNREWDDVWKFAVGADYQLNAEWALKAGFSYETSPQDDPTKQWVDLPVGEQFRYSVGATTYWDETRIDIFYEYADLGNMAIERTGEDYTQITGEFDGKIHFIGANVTF
;
A
#
# COMPACT_ATOMS: atom_id res chain seq x y z
N MET A 1 -20.13 -23.41 -10.63
CA MET A 1 -18.71 -23.42 -10.28
C MET A 1 -17.90 -22.25 -10.83
N LYS A 2 -18.14 -21.72 -12.05
CA LYS A 2 -17.36 -20.57 -12.58
C LYS A 2 -17.68 -19.18 -11.97
N LYS A 3 -18.85 -19.02 -11.36
CA LYS A 3 -19.26 -17.75 -10.70
C LYS A 3 -18.79 -17.66 -9.24
N THR A 4 -18.51 -18.79 -8.61
CA THR A 4 -18.06 -18.86 -7.21
C THR A 4 -16.55 -18.59 -7.08
N LEU A 5 -15.75 -18.86 -8.11
CA LEU A 5 -14.32 -18.55 -8.11
C LEU A 5 -14.05 -17.03 -8.27
N LEU A 6 -14.91 -16.34 -9.04
CA LEU A 6 -14.80 -14.88 -9.21
C LEU A 6 -15.21 -14.12 -7.94
N ALA A 7 -16.17 -14.65 -7.19
CA ALA A 7 -16.62 -14.07 -5.92
C ALA A 7 -15.60 -14.24 -4.79
N LEU A 8 -14.80 -15.30 -4.79
CA LEU A 8 -13.72 -15.53 -3.82
C LEU A 8 -12.48 -14.63 -4.04
N LEU A 9 -12.32 -14.11 -5.27
CA LEU A 9 -11.25 -13.15 -5.61
C LEU A 9 -11.61 -11.70 -5.24
N ILE A 10 -12.88 -11.42 -4.97
CA ILE A 10 -13.39 -10.07 -4.67
C ILE A 10 -13.52 -9.84 -3.14
N CYS A 11 -13.47 -10.88 -2.32
CA CYS A 11 -13.72 -10.80 -0.88
C CYS A 11 -12.47 -10.54 -0.02
N SER A 12 -11.39 -9.97 -0.57
CA SER A 12 -10.18 -9.73 0.22
C SER A 12 -9.73 -8.29 0.09
N THR A 13 -10.37 -7.40 0.82
CA THR A 13 -9.97 -6.00 0.73
C THR A 13 -10.09 -5.33 2.07
N TYR A 14 -8.95 -5.01 2.67
CA TYR A 14 -8.84 -4.03 3.75
C TYR A 14 -7.39 -3.90 4.20
N ALA A 15 -6.74 -2.76 4.20
CA ALA A 15 -5.46 -2.54 4.85
C ALA A 15 -5.01 -1.09 4.92
N ASN A 16 -4.27 -0.79 5.95
CA ASN A 16 -3.66 0.51 6.17
C ASN A 16 -2.15 0.40 6.27
N ALA A 17 -1.45 1.34 5.69
CA ALA A 17 -0.21 1.94 6.15
C ALA A 17 0.35 2.88 5.09
N SER A 18 1.08 3.90 5.43
CA SER A 18 1.56 4.95 4.53
C SER A 18 0.44 5.54 3.68
N GLY A 19 -0.61 6.03 4.34
CA GLY A 19 -1.76 6.50 3.61
C GLY A 19 -2.50 5.35 2.91
N LEU A 20 -2.15 4.99 1.70
CA LEU A 20 -2.94 4.14 0.82
C LEU A 20 -2.15 2.99 0.17
N LEU A 21 -0.85 2.86 0.45
CA LEU A 21 0.01 1.91 -0.25
C LEU A 21 0.21 0.61 0.53
N LEU A 22 -0.10 -0.52 -0.11
CA LEU A 22 0.14 -1.88 0.40
C LEU A 22 1.31 -2.53 -0.38
N GLN A 23 2.53 -2.10 -0.10
CA GLN A 23 3.72 -2.58 -0.80
C GLN A 23 4.05 -4.05 -0.48
N GLU A 24 3.70 -4.53 0.71
CA GLU A 24 4.01 -5.88 1.20
C GLU A 24 3.34 -6.98 0.36
N ALA A 25 2.18 -6.70 -0.24
CA ALA A 25 1.49 -7.64 -1.15
C ALA A 25 2.25 -7.87 -2.46
N VAL A 26 3.15 -6.96 -2.81
CA VAL A 26 3.90 -6.97 -4.08
C VAL A 26 5.42 -6.97 -3.85
N VAL A 27 5.88 -7.33 -2.64
CA VAL A 27 7.30 -7.38 -2.29
C VAL A 27 8.01 -8.51 -3.05
N ALA A 28 9.12 -8.18 -3.70
CA ALA A 28 9.88 -9.16 -4.48
C ALA A 28 10.72 -10.07 -3.61
N ASN A 29 11.45 -9.49 -2.65
CA ASN A 29 12.28 -10.24 -1.71
C ASN A 29 11.62 -10.26 -0.32
N ALA A 30 10.71 -11.20 -0.11
CA ALA A 30 9.97 -11.34 1.13
C ALA A 30 10.91 -11.52 2.35
N GLY A 31 10.72 -10.69 3.38
CA GLY A 31 11.56 -10.70 4.59
C GLY A 31 12.65 -9.63 4.62
N THR A 32 12.65 -8.66 3.69
CA THR A 32 13.65 -7.59 3.60
C THR A 32 13.07 -6.17 3.64
N THR A 33 11.78 -6.00 3.96
CA THR A 33 11.06 -4.70 3.94
C THR A 33 11.12 -3.97 2.58
N GLY A 34 11.28 -4.71 1.47
CA GLY A 34 11.44 -4.18 0.12
C GLY A 34 12.85 -3.71 -0.24
N ALA A 35 13.87 -3.97 0.61
CA ALA A 35 15.25 -3.65 0.29
C ALA A 35 15.73 -4.46 -0.92
N GLY A 36 16.22 -3.78 -1.96
CA GLY A 36 16.73 -4.38 -3.18
C GLY A 36 15.67 -4.89 -4.16
N ASP A 37 14.38 -4.61 -3.94
CA ASP A 37 13.29 -5.13 -4.77
C ASP A 37 13.42 -4.74 -6.25
N GLY A 38 13.91 -3.55 -6.55
CA GLY A 38 14.10 -3.06 -7.93
C GLY A 38 15.26 -3.70 -8.69
N VAL A 39 16.02 -4.61 -8.06
CA VAL A 39 17.12 -5.39 -8.69
C VAL A 39 17.03 -6.89 -8.42
N TYR A 40 16.01 -7.32 -7.66
CA TYR A 40 15.84 -8.74 -7.31
C TYR A 40 15.36 -9.54 -8.52
N THR A 41 15.95 -10.70 -8.80
CA THR A 41 15.64 -11.49 -10.00
C THR A 41 15.16 -12.92 -9.71
N GLU A 42 15.12 -13.28 -8.42
CA GLU A 42 14.75 -14.63 -8.00
C GLU A 42 13.23 -14.87 -7.96
N THR A 43 12.42 -13.82 -8.02
CA THR A 43 10.95 -13.88 -8.09
C THR A 43 10.43 -13.03 -9.24
N ALA A 44 9.31 -13.44 -9.86
CA ALA A 44 8.66 -12.66 -10.91
C ALA A 44 8.07 -11.33 -10.38
N THR A 45 7.87 -11.23 -9.06
CA THR A 45 7.31 -10.05 -8.40
C THR A 45 8.17 -8.81 -8.61
N ALA A 46 9.48 -8.93 -8.77
CA ALA A 46 10.36 -7.79 -9.01
C ALA A 46 10.01 -6.99 -10.29
N SER A 47 9.35 -7.63 -11.27
CA SER A 47 8.83 -6.95 -12.46
C SER A 47 7.76 -5.90 -12.15
N TRP A 48 7.13 -6.00 -10.98
CA TRP A 48 6.22 -4.98 -10.45
C TRP A 48 6.97 -3.69 -10.08
N THR A 49 8.02 -3.80 -9.28
CA THR A 49 8.82 -2.65 -8.84
C THR A 49 9.64 -2.09 -10.00
N ASN A 50 10.36 -2.95 -10.74
CA ASN A 50 11.20 -2.57 -11.85
C ASN A 50 11.06 -3.56 -13.03
N PRO A 51 10.34 -3.21 -14.11
CA PRO A 51 10.15 -4.13 -15.23
C PRO A 51 11.47 -4.51 -15.94
N ALA A 52 12.56 -3.74 -15.76
CA ALA A 52 13.87 -4.10 -16.34
C ALA A 52 14.48 -5.38 -15.77
N THR A 53 14.07 -5.83 -14.57
CA THR A 53 14.56 -7.06 -13.91
C THR A 53 14.23 -8.32 -14.71
N MET A 54 13.17 -8.31 -15.51
CA MET A 54 12.65 -9.50 -16.21
C MET A 54 13.68 -10.18 -17.12
N THR A 55 14.57 -9.41 -17.75
CA THR A 55 15.59 -9.97 -18.66
C THR A 55 16.64 -10.83 -17.95
N HIS A 56 16.68 -10.79 -16.63
CA HIS A 56 17.59 -11.57 -15.79
C HIS A 56 16.87 -12.72 -15.05
N MET A 57 15.59 -12.99 -15.33
CA MET A 57 14.78 -14.00 -14.64
C MET A 57 14.77 -15.38 -15.31
N GLY A 58 15.47 -15.55 -16.46
CA GLY A 58 15.45 -16.79 -17.25
C GLY A 58 14.28 -16.85 -18.24
N GLU A 59 13.99 -18.05 -18.75
CA GLU A 59 12.99 -18.22 -19.83
C GLU A 59 11.55 -17.97 -19.37
N GLN A 60 11.23 -18.39 -18.16
CA GLN A 60 9.91 -18.23 -17.55
C GLN A 60 10.00 -18.23 -16.05
N LYS A 61 9.20 -17.42 -15.40
CA LYS A 61 9.06 -17.40 -13.94
C LYS A 61 7.64 -16.97 -13.54
N THR A 62 7.06 -17.68 -12.60
CA THR A 62 5.76 -17.33 -12.01
C THR A 62 5.92 -17.26 -10.51
N THR A 63 5.42 -16.19 -9.90
CA THR A 63 5.38 -16.04 -8.44
C THR A 63 3.96 -15.75 -7.99
N VAL A 64 3.53 -16.42 -6.94
CA VAL A 64 2.29 -16.14 -6.23
C VAL A 64 2.66 -15.68 -4.82
N ASN A 65 2.31 -14.46 -4.50
CA ASN A 65 2.44 -13.90 -3.16
C ASN A 65 1.12 -14.07 -2.41
N MET A 66 1.20 -14.53 -1.19
CA MET A 66 0.04 -14.69 -0.29
C MET A 66 0.45 -14.18 1.08
N MET A 67 -0.37 -13.29 1.65
CA MET A 67 -0.13 -12.81 2.99
C MET A 67 -1.44 -12.55 3.74
N VAL A 68 -1.32 -12.48 5.04
CA VAL A 68 -2.33 -11.94 5.95
C VAL A 68 -1.68 -10.77 6.67
N LEU A 69 -2.39 -9.68 6.76
CA LEU A 69 -2.03 -8.55 7.61
C LEU A 69 -3.04 -8.45 8.76
N ASP A 70 -2.54 -8.04 9.90
CA ASP A 70 -3.29 -7.71 11.11
C ASP A 70 -2.93 -6.27 11.48
N LEU A 71 -3.86 -5.36 11.21
CA LEU A 71 -3.76 -3.95 11.54
C LEU A 71 -4.42 -3.70 12.88
N GLN A 72 -3.78 -2.91 13.70
CA GLN A 72 -4.30 -2.36 14.93
C GLN A 72 -4.06 -0.85 14.95
N MET A 73 -5.13 -0.09 15.13
CA MET A 73 -5.10 1.37 15.21
C MET A 73 -5.92 1.78 16.43
N ASP A 74 -5.24 2.22 17.46
CA ASP A 74 -5.84 2.62 18.73
C ASP A 74 -5.91 4.15 18.76
N TYR A 75 -7.07 4.72 19.08
CA TYR A 75 -7.24 6.14 19.37
C TYR A 75 -7.47 6.34 20.85
N THR A 76 -6.73 7.25 21.45
CA THR A 76 -6.89 7.66 22.86
C THR A 76 -7.32 9.13 22.90
N ASP A 77 -8.51 9.37 23.47
CA ASP A 77 -9.06 10.70 23.72
C ASP A 77 -8.29 11.37 24.88
N ASP A 78 -7.85 12.62 24.69
CA ASP A 78 -7.20 13.40 25.75
C ASP A 78 -8.20 14.21 26.60
N GLY A 79 -9.48 14.19 26.26
CA GLY A 79 -10.56 14.86 26.99
C GLY A 79 -10.52 16.38 26.88
N LEU A 80 -9.78 16.94 25.94
CA LEU A 80 -9.63 18.39 25.75
C LEU A 80 -10.63 18.95 24.73
N ALA A 81 -11.22 18.12 23.88
CA ALA A 81 -12.30 18.54 23.00
C ALA A 81 -13.50 19.01 23.85
N GLU A 82 -13.93 20.27 23.68
CA GLU A 82 -15.15 20.72 24.33
C GLU A 82 -16.34 20.01 23.71
N ASP A 83 -17.13 19.30 24.54
CA ASP A 83 -18.43 18.77 24.14
C ASP A 83 -19.33 19.96 23.75
N THR A 84 -19.32 20.35 22.50
CA THR A 84 -20.08 21.48 21.97
C THR A 84 -21.58 21.23 21.94
N GLY A 85 -22.05 20.10 22.48
CA GLY A 85 -23.44 19.87 22.88
C GLY A 85 -24.51 20.03 21.80
N SER A 86 -24.14 20.03 20.53
CA SER A 86 -25.06 20.42 19.45
C SER A 86 -25.81 19.26 18.81
N LEU A 87 -25.41 18.03 19.06
CA LEU A 87 -26.18 16.84 18.66
C LEU A 87 -26.48 15.98 19.89
N PRO A 88 -27.66 15.37 20.00
CA PRO A 88 -27.98 14.42 21.07
C PRO A 88 -27.10 13.17 20.93
N GLY A 89 -26.11 13.04 21.81
CA GLY A 89 -25.15 11.95 21.81
C GLY A 89 -23.74 12.47 21.54
N GLY A 90 -23.22 13.42 22.34
CA GLY A 90 -21.81 13.76 22.34
C GLY A 90 -21.03 12.46 22.55
N PHE A 91 -20.29 12.05 21.51
CA PHE A 91 -19.43 10.89 21.58
C PHE A 91 -18.16 11.32 22.31
N THR A 92 -17.75 10.56 23.28
CA THR A 92 -16.52 10.78 24.02
C THR A 92 -15.87 9.44 24.26
N GLY A 93 -14.57 9.36 24.10
CA GLY A 93 -13.79 8.21 24.47
C GLY A 93 -12.95 7.63 23.37
N ASP A 94 -12.20 6.64 23.79
CA ASP A 94 -11.22 5.91 22.99
C ASP A 94 -11.90 5.06 21.91
N ALA A 95 -11.13 4.69 20.89
CA ALA A 95 -11.56 3.71 19.87
C ALA A 95 -10.40 2.78 19.51
N ASP A 96 -10.75 1.53 19.25
CA ASP A 96 -9.82 0.51 18.78
C ASP A 96 -10.32 0.00 17.42
N ALA A 97 -9.53 0.18 16.37
CA ALA A 97 -9.82 -0.39 15.06
C ALA A 97 -8.87 -1.57 14.78
N GLU A 98 -9.42 -2.76 14.77
CA GLU A 98 -8.68 -3.99 14.44
C GLU A 98 -9.19 -4.58 13.13
N THR A 99 -8.27 -4.87 12.21
CA THR A 99 -8.63 -5.45 10.91
C THR A 99 -7.64 -6.53 10.48
N VAL A 100 -8.15 -7.73 10.22
CA VAL A 100 -7.35 -8.86 9.72
C VAL A 100 -7.72 -9.17 8.28
N MET A 101 -6.72 -9.16 7.39
CA MET A 101 -6.98 -9.30 5.96
C MET A 101 -6.00 -10.16 5.20
N PRO A 102 -6.50 -10.99 4.25
CA PRO A 102 -5.65 -11.63 3.27
C PRO A 102 -5.36 -10.70 2.09
N ALA A 103 -4.15 -10.79 1.54
CA ALA A 103 -3.81 -10.22 0.24
C ALA A 103 -3.11 -11.26 -0.63
N ILE A 104 -3.30 -11.14 -1.94
CA ILE A 104 -2.71 -12.02 -2.94
C ILE A 104 -2.16 -11.20 -4.11
N GLY A 105 -0.98 -11.62 -4.60
CA GLY A 105 -0.40 -11.12 -5.84
C GLY A 105 -0.01 -12.27 -6.77
N ILE A 106 -0.14 -12.10 -8.06
CA ILE A 106 0.24 -13.09 -9.09
C ILE A 106 1.08 -12.38 -10.15
N PHE A 107 2.27 -12.90 -10.37
CA PHE A 107 3.27 -12.31 -11.26
C PHE A 107 3.78 -13.39 -12.21
N HIS A 108 3.81 -13.06 -13.48
CA HIS A 108 4.27 -13.98 -14.51
C HIS A 108 5.16 -13.27 -15.51
N VAL A 109 6.32 -13.85 -15.78
CA VAL A 109 7.31 -13.35 -16.73
C VAL A 109 7.66 -14.47 -17.70
N VAL A 110 7.75 -14.15 -19.01
CA VAL A 110 8.14 -15.09 -20.05
C VAL A 110 9.04 -14.41 -21.07
N GLN A 111 10.11 -15.10 -21.45
CA GLN A 111 10.98 -14.70 -22.55
C GLN A 111 10.30 -14.99 -23.89
N VAL A 112 10.19 -13.99 -24.75
CA VAL A 112 9.59 -14.12 -26.09
C VAL A 112 10.64 -14.05 -27.21
N SER A 113 11.82 -13.51 -26.92
CA SER A 113 13.00 -13.56 -27.78
C SER A 113 14.27 -13.47 -26.92
N GLU A 114 15.46 -13.58 -27.53
CA GLU A 114 16.75 -13.47 -26.81
C GLU A 114 16.87 -12.16 -26.00
N ASP A 115 16.24 -11.07 -26.47
CA ASP A 115 16.36 -9.76 -25.87
C ASP A 115 15.06 -9.23 -25.24
N ILE A 116 13.92 -9.93 -25.41
CA ILE A 116 12.60 -9.40 -24.98
C ILE A 116 11.92 -10.37 -24.03
N HIS A 117 11.48 -9.83 -22.87
CA HIS A 117 10.57 -10.50 -21.95
C HIS A 117 9.27 -9.73 -21.84
N LEU A 118 8.16 -10.47 -21.67
CA LEU A 118 6.85 -9.92 -21.33
C LEU A 118 6.46 -10.39 -19.94
N GLY A 119 5.77 -9.52 -19.22
CA GLY A 119 5.24 -9.82 -17.90
C GLY A 119 3.79 -9.43 -17.77
N VAL A 120 3.08 -10.11 -16.88
CA VAL A 120 1.74 -9.74 -16.42
C VAL A 120 1.71 -9.87 -14.91
N ASN A 121 1.43 -8.76 -14.25
CA ASN A 121 1.38 -8.66 -12.79
C ASN A 121 -0.04 -8.29 -12.37
N PHE A 122 -0.53 -8.93 -11.33
CA PHE A 122 -1.80 -8.63 -10.69
C PHE A 122 -1.62 -8.63 -9.18
N GLY A 123 -2.12 -7.59 -8.49
CA GLY A 123 -2.03 -7.51 -7.03
C GLY A 123 -2.80 -6.33 -6.46
N ALA A 124 -2.95 -6.33 -5.16
CA ALA A 124 -3.41 -5.18 -4.40
C ALA A 124 -2.30 -4.13 -4.35
N VAL A 125 -2.61 -2.88 -4.66
CA VAL A 125 -1.63 -1.76 -4.68
C VAL A 125 -1.88 -0.75 -3.60
N GLY A 126 -3.07 -0.75 -3.05
CA GLY A 126 -3.49 0.17 -2.00
C GLY A 126 -4.78 -0.30 -1.38
N GLY A 127 -5.05 0.25 -0.24
CA GLY A 127 -6.26 -0.02 0.48
C GLY A 127 -6.15 0.47 1.90
N SER A 128 -7.27 0.94 2.42
CA SER A 128 -7.46 1.29 3.82
C SER A 128 -8.78 0.68 4.25
N SER A 129 -8.81 0.09 5.42
CA SER A 129 -10.05 -0.21 6.11
C SER A 129 -9.86 0.06 7.58
N ILE A 130 -10.61 0.99 8.07
CA ILE A 130 -10.68 1.33 9.48
C ILE A 130 -12.13 1.19 9.87
N ASP A 131 -12.37 0.56 10.99
CA ASP A 131 -13.68 0.48 11.65
C ASP A 131 -13.48 0.83 13.12
N TYR A 132 -13.75 2.08 13.47
CA TYR A 132 -13.70 2.58 14.85
C TYR A 132 -14.99 2.29 15.61
N GLY A 133 -16.03 1.79 14.93
CA GLY A 133 -17.38 1.70 15.50
C GLY A 133 -18.06 3.08 15.56
N THR A 134 -19.25 3.09 16.17
CA THR A 134 -20.15 4.27 16.15
C THR A 134 -20.10 5.13 17.42
N ASP A 135 -19.44 4.68 18.48
CA ASP A 135 -19.52 5.26 19.82
C ASP A 135 -18.15 5.79 20.31
N TRP A 136 -17.45 6.59 19.51
CA TRP A 136 -16.17 7.18 19.84
C TRP A 136 -16.14 8.70 19.54
N ASP A 137 -15.14 9.44 20.01
CA ASP A 137 -15.05 10.89 19.88
C ASP A 137 -15.08 11.38 18.42
N GLY A 138 -14.45 10.64 17.52
CA GLY A 138 -14.43 10.90 16.09
C GLY A 138 -15.62 10.36 15.27
N GLY A 139 -16.66 9.79 15.90
CA GLY A 139 -17.76 9.13 15.20
C GLY A 139 -18.58 10.02 14.26
N ASN A 140 -18.54 11.36 14.47
CA ASN A 140 -19.13 12.31 13.52
C ASN A 140 -18.28 12.48 12.25
N HIS A 141 -17.02 12.15 12.29
CA HIS A 141 -16.10 12.24 11.16
C HIS A 141 -16.04 10.92 10.40
N LEU A 142 -15.93 9.81 11.15
CA LEU A 142 -15.73 8.48 10.58
C LEU A 142 -16.14 7.39 11.56
N ASP A 143 -17.03 6.50 11.14
CA ASP A 143 -17.21 5.20 11.76
C ASP A 143 -16.36 4.16 11.02
N THR A 144 -16.58 4.05 9.70
CA THR A 144 -15.88 3.08 8.85
C THR A 144 -15.45 3.72 7.55
N ALA A 145 -14.22 3.48 7.14
CA ALA A 145 -13.72 3.75 5.80
C ALA A 145 -13.18 2.48 5.17
N VAL A 146 -13.64 2.18 3.98
CA VAL A 146 -13.11 1.09 3.14
C VAL A 146 -12.62 1.67 1.84
N MET A 147 -11.38 1.41 1.52
CA MET A 147 -10.82 1.72 0.23
C MET A 147 -9.97 0.56 -0.26
N THR A 148 -10.10 0.25 -1.53
CA THR A 148 -9.38 -0.85 -2.16
C THR A 148 -8.93 -0.46 -3.54
N ALA A 149 -7.69 -0.79 -3.86
CA ALA A 149 -7.17 -0.65 -5.20
C ALA A 149 -6.47 -1.94 -5.64
N VAL A 150 -6.95 -2.54 -6.72
CA VAL A 150 -6.32 -3.69 -7.37
C VAL A 150 -5.79 -3.28 -8.74
N GLN A 151 -4.67 -3.85 -9.13
CA GLN A 151 -4.01 -3.45 -10.36
C GLN A 151 -3.59 -4.65 -11.21
N LEU A 152 -3.87 -4.53 -12.51
CA LEU A 152 -3.26 -5.32 -13.57
C LEU A 152 -2.16 -4.48 -14.23
N ASN A 153 -0.94 -5.04 -14.31
CA ASN A 153 0.22 -4.33 -14.85
C ASN A 153 0.92 -5.21 -15.90
N PRO A 154 0.51 -5.17 -17.19
CA PRO A 154 1.27 -5.73 -18.28
C PRO A 154 2.58 -4.96 -18.47
N THR A 155 3.69 -5.70 -18.64
CA THR A 155 5.05 -5.16 -18.71
C THR A 155 5.84 -5.76 -19.87
N MET A 156 6.82 -5.03 -20.34
CA MET A 156 7.79 -5.48 -21.34
C MET A 156 9.19 -5.00 -20.95
N SER A 157 10.18 -5.85 -21.10
CA SER A 157 11.58 -5.48 -20.93
C SER A 157 12.42 -5.81 -22.16
N TYR A 158 13.49 -5.04 -22.33
CA TYR A 158 14.45 -5.20 -23.41
C TYR A 158 15.86 -5.27 -22.84
N LYS A 159 16.57 -6.33 -23.21
CA LYS A 159 17.98 -6.53 -22.91
C LYS A 159 18.83 -5.75 -23.90
N ILE A 160 19.51 -4.70 -23.45
CA ILE A 160 20.40 -3.88 -24.29
C ILE A 160 21.72 -4.63 -24.55
N ASP A 161 22.27 -5.23 -23.50
CA ASP A 161 23.44 -6.09 -23.53
C ASP A 161 23.41 -7.05 -22.32
N ASN A 162 24.52 -7.70 -21.99
CA ASN A 162 24.57 -8.66 -20.88
C ASN A 162 24.42 -8.02 -19.49
N ASN A 163 24.61 -6.73 -19.37
CA ASN A 163 24.58 -5.99 -18.11
C ASN A 163 23.39 -5.04 -18.02
N TRP A 164 23.03 -4.37 -19.13
CA TRP A 164 21.99 -3.35 -19.16
C TRP A 164 20.66 -3.85 -19.67
N SER A 165 19.62 -3.50 -18.97
CA SER A 165 18.23 -3.72 -19.37
C SER A 165 17.37 -2.50 -19.07
N VAL A 166 16.27 -2.40 -19.82
CA VAL A 166 15.20 -1.40 -19.61
C VAL A 166 13.85 -2.07 -19.69
N GLY A 167 12.86 -1.48 -19.09
CA GLY A 167 11.51 -2.01 -19.12
C GLY A 167 10.46 -0.93 -18.97
N VAL A 168 9.25 -1.24 -19.43
CA VAL A 168 8.08 -0.38 -19.33
C VAL A 168 6.83 -1.22 -19.04
N GLY A 169 5.81 -0.61 -18.46
CA GLY A 169 4.53 -1.26 -18.23
C GLY A 169 3.39 -0.27 -18.17
N ALA A 170 2.18 -0.77 -18.34
CA ALA A 170 0.94 -0.02 -18.14
C ALA A 170 0.30 -0.42 -16.82
N GLN A 171 -0.26 0.54 -16.10
CA GLN A 171 -1.02 0.32 -14.87
C GLN A 171 -2.52 0.46 -15.20
N ILE A 172 -3.29 -0.58 -14.94
CA ILE A 172 -4.75 -0.61 -15.08
C ILE A 172 -5.28 -0.88 -13.69
N ASN A 173 -5.77 0.16 -13.04
CA ASN A 173 -6.17 0.13 -11.64
C ASN A 173 -7.69 0.20 -11.51
N TYR A 174 -8.25 -0.57 -10.59
CA TYR A 174 -9.65 -0.55 -10.23
C TYR A 174 -9.77 -0.21 -8.75
N GLY A 175 -10.37 0.94 -8.47
CA GLY A 175 -10.62 1.46 -7.13
C GLY A 175 -12.03 1.21 -6.65
N ILE A 176 -12.18 0.96 -5.35
CA ILE A 176 -13.45 0.83 -4.64
C ILE A 176 -13.35 1.68 -3.38
N ILE A 177 -14.40 2.46 -3.07
CA ILE A 177 -14.50 3.26 -1.87
C ILE A 177 -15.88 3.13 -1.23
N GLU A 178 -15.92 3.04 0.12
CA GLU A 178 -17.11 3.10 0.95
C GLU A 178 -16.76 3.87 2.24
N VAL A 179 -17.64 4.74 2.70
CA VAL A 179 -17.45 5.53 3.93
C VAL A 179 -18.74 5.58 4.72
N SER A 180 -18.66 5.36 6.03
CA SER A 180 -19.77 5.61 6.94
C SER A 180 -19.35 6.51 8.12
N THR A 181 -20.32 7.25 8.61
CA THR A 181 -20.23 8.07 9.82
C THR A 181 -21.52 7.90 10.63
N SER A 182 -21.58 8.45 11.84
CA SER A 182 -22.81 8.48 12.62
C SER A 182 -23.99 9.19 11.90
N GLY A 183 -23.71 10.00 10.88
CA GLY A 183 -24.69 10.79 10.13
C GLY A 183 -25.10 10.22 8.79
N PHE A 184 -24.28 9.39 8.16
CA PHE A 184 -24.56 8.82 6.85
C PHE A 184 -23.80 7.52 6.55
N ASP A 185 -24.34 6.74 5.63
CA ASP A 185 -23.65 5.62 4.98
C ASP A 185 -23.54 5.92 3.49
N SER A 186 -22.34 5.83 2.92
CA SER A 186 -22.18 5.86 1.47
C SER A 186 -22.49 4.49 0.87
N GLY A 187 -22.95 4.51 -0.36
CA GLY A 187 -22.89 3.34 -1.23
C GLY A 187 -21.45 3.08 -1.67
N THR A 188 -21.29 2.04 -2.49
CA THR A 188 -19.99 1.69 -3.07
C THR A 188 -19.67 2.59 -4.25
N GLY A 189 -18.62 3.39 -4.15
CA GLY A 189 -18.01 4.09 -5.28
C GLY A 189 -16.98 3.20 -5.97
N THR A 190 -16.93 3.22 -7.31
CA THR A 190 -15.94 2.46 -8.09
C THR A 190 -15.42 3.26 -9.26
N ASP A 191 -14.11 3.11 -9.55
CA ASP A 191 -13.49 3.79 -10.68
C ASP A 191 -12.35 2.98 -11.31
N TRP A 192 -12.08 3.26 -12.60
CA TRP A 192 -10.94 2.74 -13.35
C TRP A 192 -9.95 3.85 -13.67
N ALA A 193 -8.75 3.74 -13.12
CA ALA A 193 -7.68 4.69 -13.36
C ALA A 193 -6.46 4.03 -14.05
N PHE A 194 -5.67 4.83 -14.73
CA PHE A 194 -4.59 4.34 -15.56
C PHE A 194 -3.28 5.08 -15.28
N GLY A 195 -2.19 4.36 -15.43
CA GLY A 195 -0.85 4.90 -15.30
C GLY A 195 0.16 4.07 -16.07
N TYR A 196 1.42 4.31 -15.78
CA TYR A 196 2.54 3.60 -16.40
C TYR A 196 3.70 3.44 -15.41
N ASN A 197 4.57 2.48 -15.68
CA ASN A 197 5.84 2.33 -15.00
C ASN A 197 6.97 2.11 -16.02
N ALA A 198 8.18 2.49 -15.62
CA ALA A 198 9.38 2.32 -16.41
C ALA A 198 10.56 2.05 -15.48
N GLY A 199 11.59 1.37 -16.01
CA GLY A 199 12.81 1.18 -15.25
C GLY A 199 14.00 0.81 -16.09
N ALA A 200 15.15 0.92 -15.45
CA ALA A 200 16.44 0.50 -15.99
C ALA A 200 17.18 -0.29 -14.91
N MET A 201 18.01 -1.23 -15.31
CA MET A 201 18.83 -2.02 -14.42
C MET A 201 20.20 -2.25 -15.04
N TYR A 202 21.21 -2.21 -14.18
CA TYR A 202 22.55 -2.66 -14.48
C TYR A 202 22.91 -3.82 -13.56
N GLN A 203 23.26 -4.96 -14.13
CA GLN A 203 23.68 -6.16 -13.42
C GLN A 203 25.15 -6.43 -13.71
N ALA A 204 26.00 -6.39 -12.69
CA ALA A 204 27.39 -6.85 -12.73
C ALA A 204 27.52 -8.26 -12.10
N ASP A 205 28.73 -8.79 -12.04
CA ASP A 205 28.98 -10.14 -11.50
C ASP A 205 28.66 -10.24 -9.99
N THR A 206 28.85 -9.15 -9.22
CA THR A 206 28.72 -9.15 -7.75
C THR A 206 27.85 -8.03 -7.21
N TRP A 207 27.27 -7.21 -8.06
CA TRP A 207 26.39 -6.13 -7.64
C TRP A 207 25.38 -5.76 -8.73
N ALA A 208 24.28 -5.22 -8.33
CA ALA A 208 23.29 -4.65 -9.24
C ALA A 208 22.79 -3.30 -8.74
N VAL A 209 22.36 -2.46 -9.66
CA VAL A 209 21.64 -1.22 -9.38
C VAL A 209 20.46 -1.08 -10.34
N GLY A 210 19.32 -0.66 -9.82
CA GLY A 210 18.10 -0.43 -10.57
C GLY A 210 17.49 0.92 -10.22
N LEU A 211 16.96 1.59 -11.23
CA LEU A 211 16.15 2.79 -11.07
C LEU A 211 14.80 2.53 -11.72
N SER A 212 13.74 2.79 -11.00
CA SER A 212 12.39 2.67 -11.54
C SER A 212 11.52 3.87 -11.17
N TYR A 213 10.51 4.07 -11.99
CA TYR A 213 9.47 5.07 -11.82
C TYR A 213 8.11 4.44 -12.05
N ARG A 214 7.20 4.72 -11.16
CA ARG A 214 5.78 4.38 -11.25
C ARG A 214 4.98 5.67 -11.20
N SER A 215 4.14 5.92 -12.20
CA SER A 215 3.31 7.12 -12.24
C SER A 215 2.22 7.08 -11.18
N LYS A 216 1.72 8.24 -10.78
CA LYS A 216 0.52 8.35 -9.96
C LYS A 216 -0.68 7.70 -10.66
N ILE A 217 -1.62 7.23 -9.85
CA ILE A 217 -2.95 6.80 -10.25
C ILE A 217 -3.94 7.75 -9.57
N ALA A 218 -4.78 8.42 -10.36
CA ALA A 218 -5.83 9.29 -9.84
C ALA A 218 -7.18 8.63 -10.14
N HIS A 219 -7.93 8.33 -9.10
CA HIS A 219 -9.30 7.84 -9.15
C HIS A 219 -10.25 9.01 -8.95
N GLU A 220 -11.32 9.03 -9.75
CA GLU A 220 -12.43 9.98 -9.67
C GLU A 220 -13.70 9.16 -9.40
N PHE A 221 -14.18 9.16 -8.16
CA PHE A 221 -15.39 8.46 -7.78
C PHE A 221 -16.57 9.41 -7.85
N ASP A 222 -17.40 9.24 -8.87
CA ASP A 222 -18.58 10.05 -9.10
C ASP A 222 -19.86 9.30 -8.68
N ASP A 223 -20.93 10.06 -8.45
CA ASP A 223 -22.28 9.54 -8.26
C ASP A 223 -22.42 8.46 -7.16
N ILE A 224 -21.70 8.60 -6.04
CA ILE A 224 -21.84 7.70 -4.90
C ILE A 224 -23.14 8.04 -4.17
N ASP A 225 -24.09 7.12 -4.13
CA ASP A 225 -25.34 7.29 -3.39
C ASP A 225 -25.04 7.38 -1.88
N VAL A 226 -25.64 8.35 -1.19
CA VAL A 226 -25.51 8.54 0.26
C VAL A 226 -26.86 8.41 0.95
N ASN A 227 -26.94 7.56 1.97
CA ASN A 227 -28.08 7.39 2.83
C ASN A 227 -27.89 8.17 4.13
N LEU A 228 -28.69 9.18 4.36
CA LEU A 228 -28.68 9.95 5.60
C LEU A 228 -29.46 9.21 6.70
N THR A 229 -28.80 8.89 7.81
CA THR A 229 -29.37 8.07 8.89
C THR A 229 -30.50 8.77 9.66
N GLN A 230 -30.54 10.10 9.65
CA GLN A 230 -31.49 10.91 10.45
C GLN A 230 -32.47 11.77 9.63
N LEU A 231 -32.33 11.84 8.33
CA LEU A 231 -33.22 12.63 7.47
C LEU A 231 -33.96 11.72 6.48
N SER A 232 -35.22 12.04 6.22
CA SER A 232 -36.05 11.37 5.20
C SER A 232 -35.28 11.24 3.88
N PRO A 233 -35.49 10.18 3.07
CA PRO A 233 -34.65 9.84 1.95
C PRO A 233 -34.54 11.00 0.94
N ALA A 234 -33.54 11.83 1.11
CA ALA A 234 -33.03 12.65 0.04
C ALA A 234 -32.00 11.75 -0.67
N ASN A 235 -32.19 11.48 -1.95
CA ASN A 235 -31.13 10.92 -2.76
C ASN A 235 -30.05 12.00 -2.84
N LEU A 236 -29.03 11.88 -2.02
CA LEU A 236 -27.82 12.69 -2.09
C LEU A 236 -26.77 11.86 -2.82
N SER A 237 -26.11 12.46 -3.78
CA SER A 237 -24.96 11.89 -4.44
C SER A 237 -23.71 12.70 -4.05
N VAL A 238 -22.61 11.99 -3.80
CA VAL A 238 -21.30 12.59 -3.53
C VAL A 238 -20.27 12.02 -4.50
N GLY A 239 -19.28 12.86 -4.81
CA GLY A 239 -18.08 12.43 -5.52
C GLY A 239 -16.84 12.79 -4.72
N THR A 240 -15.75 12.06 -4.95
CA THR A 240 -14.44 12.32 -4.34
C THR A 240 -13.31 11.82 -5.22
N GLU A 241 -12.13 12.35 -5.01
CA GLU A 241 -10.91 11.91 -5.70
C GLU A 241 -9.98 11.21 -4.74
N LEU A 242 -9.22 10.24 -5.28
CA LEU A 242 -8.20 9.53 -4.56
C LEU A 242 -6.93 9.40 -5.38
N ILE A 243 -5.81 9.78 -4.83
CA ILE A 243 -4.52 9.71 -5.50
C ILE A 243 -3.62 8.68 -4.84
N ILE A 244 -3.20 7.68 -5.60
CA ILE A 244 -2.05 6.83 -5.28
C ILE A 244 -0.82 7.53 -5.86
N PRO A 245 0.19 7.89 -5.04
CA PRO A 245 1.29 8.75 -5.46
C PRO A 245 2.20 8.11 -6.49
N ALA A 246 2.92 8.96 -7.22
CA ALA A 246 4.04 8.52 -8.01
C ALA A 246 5.20 8.07 -7.10
N ILE A 247 5.94 7.06 -7.55
CA ILE A 247 7.09 6.50 -6.82
C ILE A 247 8.30 6.46 -7.72
N VAL A 248 9.43 6.97 -7.21
CA VAL A 248 10.77 6.71 -7.75
C VAL A 248 11.49 5.75 -6.80
N ASP A 249 12.03 4.67 -7.30
CA ASP A 249 12.81 3.69 -6.53
C ASP A 249 14.22 3.58 -7.09
N LEU A 250 15.21 3.68 -6.21
CA LEU A 250 16.60 3.37 -6.45
C LEU A 250 16.99 2.19 -5.56
N SER A 251 17.16 1.05 -6.16
CA SER A 251 17.52 -0.20 -5.49
C SER A 251 18.93 -0.66 -5.81
N GLY A 252 19.55 -1.36 -4.89
CA GLY A 252 20.87 -1.96 -5.08
C GLY A 252 21.06 -3.26 -4.32
N SER A 253 21.91 -4.13 -4.86
CA SER A 253 22.39 -5.34 -4.20
C SER A 253 23.91 -5.44 -4.33
N TYR A 254 24.55 -6.06 -3.33
CA TYR A 254 25.99 -6.32 -3.33
C TYR A 254 26.32 -7.66 -2.66
N ASP A 255 26.92 -8.57 -3.42
CA ASP A 255 27.40 -9.85 -2.91
C ASP A 255 28.73 -9.65 -2.14
N LEU A 256 28.62 -9.59 -0.82
CA LEU A 256 29.80 -9.44 0.04
C LEU A 256 30.71 -10.67 -0.02
N ASN A 257 30.11 -11.84 -0.20
CA ASN A 257 30.76 -13.14 -0.44
C ASN A 257 29.71 -14.14 -0.96
N ASP A 258 30.12 -15.39 -1.22
CA ASP A 258 29.27 -16.46 -1.77
C ASP A 258 28.02 -16.80 -0.92
N LYS A 259 27.90 -16.24 0.28
CA LYS A 259 26.80 -16.52 1.23
C LYS A 259 25.98 -15.30 1.65
N LEU A 260 26.52 -14.13 1.51
CA LEU A 260 25.90 -12.92 2.04
C LEU A 260 25.77 -11.85 0.96
N THR A 261 24.53 -11.51 0.65
CA THR A 261 24.14 -10.38 -0.19
C THR A 261 23.57 -9.28 0.70
N LEU A 262 24.06 -8.07 0.53
CA LEU A 262 23.52 -6.85 1.15
C LEU A 262 22.57 -6.18 0.16
N LEU A 263 21.46 -5.65 0.67
CA LEU A 263 20.37 -5.07 -0.09
C LEU A 263 20.07 -3.66 0.41
N SER A 264 19.70 -2.77 -0.51
CA SER A 264 19.26 -1.42 -0.13
C SER A 264 18.27 -0.86 -1.14
N SER A 265 17.36 -0.01 -0.66
CA SER A 265 16.47 0.80 -1.51
C SER A 265 16.28 2.19 -0.91
N VAL A 266 16.16 3.17 -1.78
CA VAL A 266 15.70 4.52 -1.45
C VAL A 266 14.52 4.81 -2.36
N GLN A 267 13.36 5.09 -1.76
CA GLN A 267 12.15 5.43 -2.49
C GLN A 267 11.74 6.87 -2.17
N PHE A 268 11.23 7.56 -3.18
CA PHE A 268 10.58 8.84 -3.06
C PHE A 268 9.13 8.69 -3.50
N HIS A 269 8.20 8.99 -2.61
CA HIS A 269 6.76 8.91 -2.83
C HIS A 269 6.20 10.33 -2.87
N GLN A 270 5.56 10.72 -3.96
CA GLN A 270 5.05 12.06 -4.19
C GLN A 270 3.66 12.24 -3.54
N TRP A 271 3.61 12.14 -2.20
CA TRP A 271 2.38 12.27 -1.42
C TRP A 271 1.80 13.69 -1.41
N SER A 272 2.61 14.71 -1.72
CA SER A 272 2.13 16.09 -1.90
C SER A 272 1.04 16.23 -2.97
N GLU A 273 0.90 15.27 -3.90
CA GLU A 273 -0.20 15.18 -4.85
C GLU A 273 -1.54 14.82 -4.20
N PHE A 274 -1.53 14.26 -2.97
CA PHE A 274 -2.70 13.95 -2.15
C PHE A 274 -2.91 14.98 -1.03
N SER A 275 -2.45 16.21 -1.22
CA SER A 275 -2.58 17.31 -0.23
C SER A 275 -4.01 17.72 0.04
N GLU A 276 -4.91 17.56 -0.91
CA GLU A 276 -6.33 17.88 -0.80
C GLU A 276 -7.15 16.70 -1.32
N THR A 277 -8.21 16.36 -0.60
CA THR A 277 -9.23 15.40 -1.06
C THR A 277 -10.51 16.17 -1.30
N PRO A 278 -10.88 16.45 -2.56
CA PRO A 278 -12.11 17.15 -2.88
C PRO A 278 -13.32 16.25 -2.61
N VAL A 279 -14.39 16.85 -2.09
CA VAL A 279 -15.70 16.21 -1.93
C VAL A 279 -16.74 17.07 -2.63
N TYR A 280 -17.43 16.49 -3.58
CA TYR A 280 -18.46 17.13 -4.40
C TYR A 280 -19.83 16.65 -3.97
N THR A 281 -20.81 17.53 -3.94
CA THR A 281 -22.21 17.16 -3.71
C THR A 281 -23.13 17.86 -4.70
N ASP A 282 -24.32 17.31 -4.94
CA ASP A 282 -25.33 17.92 -5.81
C ASP A 282 -25.83 19.30 -5.33
N TYR A 283 -25.56 19.67 -4.08
CA TYR A 283 -26.16 20.83 -3.40
C TYR A 283 -25.16 21.87 -2.89
N THR A 284 -23.89 21.55 -2.84
CA THR A 284 -22.85 22.45 -2.31
C THR A 284 -21.72 22.60 -3.31
N ASP A 285 -21.08 23.75 -3.29
CA ASP A 285 -19.79 23.92 -3.92
C ASP A 285 -18.79 22.90 -3.31
N GLU A 286 -17.74 22.59 -4.03
CA GLU A 286 -16.64 21.72 -3.61
C GLU A 286 -16.17 22.06 -2.18
N VAL A 287 -16.10 21.03 -1.34
CA VAL A 287 -15.48 21.07 -0.02
C VAL A 287 -14.25 20.21 -0.07
N ALA A 288 -13.09 20.73 0.28
CA ALA A 288 -11.85 19.98 0.29
C ALA A 288 -11.47 19.56 1.72
N VAL A 289 -11.13 18.28 1.88
CA VAL A 289 -10.37 17.81 3.04
C VAL A 289 -8.92 18.21 2.82
N ASN A 290 -8.47 19.26 3.47
CA ASN A 290 -7.11 19.76 3.34
C ASN A 290 -6.19 18.97 4.29
N ARG A 291 -5.31 18.13 3.70
CA ARG A 291 -4.36 17.29 4.43
C ARG A 291 -2.98 17.93 4.53
N GLU A 292 -2.64 18.80 3.58
CA GLU A 292 -1.31 19.43 3.45
C GLU A 292 -0.15 18.44 3.56
N TRP A 293 -0.29 17.28 2.92
CA TRP A 293 0.73 16.24 2.97
C TRP A 293 1.98 16.63 2.18
N ASP A 294 3.13 16.32 2.76
CA ASP A 294 4.45 16.42 2.15
C ASP A 294 4.86 15.11 1.46
N ASP A 295 5.87 15.20 0.60
CA ASP A 295 6.48 14.04 -0.03
C ASP A 295 7.26 13.19 0.98
N VAL A 296 7.22 11.88 0.77
CA VAL A 296 7.78 10.89 1.70
C VAL A 296 9.00 10.20 1.12
N TRP A 297 10.00 10.00 1.97
CA TRP A 297 11.18 9.21 1.70
C TRP A 297 11.15 7.91 2.49
N LYS A 298 11.37 6.78 1.80
CA LYS A 298 11.56 5.47 2.43
C LYS A 298 12.99 5.00 2.18
N PHE A 299 13.65 4.58 3.26
CA PHE A 299 14.99 4.00 3.23
C PHE A 299 14.91 2.58 3.74
N ALA A 300 15.35 1.61 2.94
CA ALA A 300 15.35 0.21 3.32
C ALA A 300 16.75 -0.39 3.19
N VAL A 301 17.12 -1.23 4.15
CA VAL A 301 18.33 -2.05 4.14
C VAL A 301 17.99 -3.48 4.51
N GLY A 302 18.66 -4.43 3.88
CA GLY A 302 18.41 -5.83 4.12
C GLY A 302 19.62 -6.71 3.84
N ALA A 303 19.48 -7.97 4.20
CA ALA A 303 20.50 -8.99 3.95
C ALA A 303 19.84 -10.33 3.63
N ASP A 304 20.48 -11.04 2.70
CA ASP A 304 20.15 -12.42 2.31
C ASP A 304 21.37 -13.28 2.66
N TYR A 305 21.18 -14.28 3.55
CA TYR A 305 22.27 -15.14 4.00
C TYR A 305 22.01 -16.60 3.65
N GLN A 306 22.80 -17.15 2.75
CA GLN A 306 22.77 -18.57 2.37
C GLN A 306 23.31 -19.44 3.52
N LEU A 307 22.42 -20.04 4.28
CA LEU A 307 22.77 -20.89 5.41
C LEU A 307 23.42 -22.20 4.93
N ASN A 308 22.77 -22.86 3.96
CA ASN A 308 23.22 -24.09 3.30
C ASN A 308 22.59 -24.20 1.90
N ALA A 309 22.71 -25.34 1.24
CA ALA A 309 22.18 -25.52 -0.12
C ALA A 309 20.64 -25.45 -0.23
N GLU A 310 19.92 -25.66 0.89
CA GLU A 310 18.46 -25.75 0.91
C GLU A 310 17.81 -24.52 1.56
N TRP A 311 18.54 -23.76 2.37
CA TRP A 311 18.00 -22.68 3.17
C TRP A 311 18.79 -21.39 3.07
N ALA A 312 18.09 -20.29 2.83
CA ALA A 312 18.58 -18.93 3.07
C ALA A 312 17.74 -18.23 4.14
N LEU A 313 18.36 -17.34 4.90
CA LEU A 313 17.73 -16.50 5.92
C LEU A 313 17.77 -15.04 5.46
N LYS A 314 16.75 -14.29 5.79
CA LYS A 314 16.60 -12.89 5.40
C LYS A 314 16.27 -12.02 6.58
N ALA A 315 16.73 -10.79 6.54
CA ALA A 315 16.32 -9.77 7.47
C ALA A 315 16.31 -8.39 6.78
N GLY A 316 15.42 -7.53 7.20
CA GLY A 316 15.30 -6.19 6.68
C GLY A 316 14.81 -5.19 7.72
N PHE A 317 15.17 -3.95 7.48
CA PHE A 317 14.71 -2.79 8.21
C PHE A 317 14.40 -1.68 7.23
N SER A 318 13.32 -0.94 7.44
CA SER A 318 13.07 0.30 6.73
C SER A 318 12.54 1.40 7.64
N TYR A 319 12.82 2.62 7.24
CA TYR A 319 12.32 3.86 7.81
C TYR A 319 11.64 4.68 6.73
N GLU A 320 10.50 5.25 7.05
CA GLU A 320 9.71 6.11 6.17
C GLU A 320 9.38 7.41 6.90
N THR A 321 9.62 8.55 6.25
CA THR A 321 9.31 9.85 6.83
C THR A 321 7.80 10.08 6.89
N SER A 322 7.34 10.89 7.84
CA SER A 322 5.93 11.27 7.92
C SER A 322 5.52 12.19 6.77
N PRO A 323 4.34 12.00 6.16
CA PRO A 323 3.78 12.99 5.25
C PRO A 323 3.14 14.18 5.95
N GLN A 324 2.80 14.09 7.25
CA GLN A 324 2.16 15.16 8.00
C GLN A 324 2.52 15.08 9.48
N ASP A 325 3.16 16.15 10.01
CA ASP A 325 3.60 16.24 11.40
C ASP A 325 2.77 17.26 12.21
N ASP A 326 1.91 18.05 11.57
CA ASP A 326 1.06 19.04 12.24
C ASP A 326 -0.23 18.38 12.74
N PRO A 327 -0.46 18.27 14.07
CA PRO A 327 -1.64 17.61 14.62
C PRO A 327 -2.95 18.30 14.23
N THR A 328 -2.91 19.59 13.85
CA THR A 328 -4.11 20.30 13.38
C THR A 328 -4.52 19.94 11.95
N LYS A 329 -3.68 19.19 11.23
CA LYS A 329 -3.87 18.72 9.85
C LYS A 329 -4.12 17.21 9.74
N GLN A 330 -3.92 16.47 10.83
CA GLN A 330 -4.25 15.04 10.87
C GLN A 330 -5.75 14.81 10.67
N TRP A 331 -6.09 13.68 10.05
CA TRP A 331 -7.46 13.24 9.82
C TRP A 331 -7.65 11.80 10.29
N VAL A 332 -8.86 11.50 10.73
CA VAL A 332 -9.20 10.21 11.34
C VAL A 332 -9.25 9.05 10.35
N ASP A 333 -9.50 9.32 9.06
CA ASP A 333 -9.59 8.31 8.02
C ASP A 333 -8.22 7.75 7.58
N LEU A 334 -7.17 8.56 7.71
CA LEU A 334 -5.80 8.22 7.35
C LEU A 334 -4.81 8.89 8.33
N PRO A 335 -4.74 8.45 9.59
CA PRO A 335 -3.70 8.91 10.50
C PRO A 335 -2.33 8.50 9.97
N VAL A 336 -1.41 9.45 9.84
CA VAL A 336 -0.10 9.22 9.23
C VAL A 336 1.02 9.79 10.07
N GLY A 337 2.12 9.06 10.16
CA GLY A 337 3.31 9.43 10.92
C GLY A 337 4.57 8.82 10.32
N GLU A 338 5.70 8.99 11.03
CA GLU A 338 6.92 8.25 10.72
C GLU A 338 6.70 6.75 10.91
N GLN A 339 7.30 5.93 10.03
CA GLN A 339 7.12 4.49 10.09
C GLN A 339 8.44 3.75 10.17
N PHE A 340 8.44 2.71 10.99
CA PHE A 340 9.54 1.78 11.11
C PHE A 340 9.06 0.37 10.82
N ARG A 341 9.78 -0.35 9.95
CA ARG A 341 9.44 -1.73 9.61
C ARG A 341 10.61 -2.66 9.88
N TYR A 342 10.31 -3.82 10.42
CA TYR A 342 11.26 -4.87 10.75
C TYR A 342 10.76 -6.17 10.16
N SER A 343 11.58 -6.80 9.33
CA SER A 343 11.19 -8.04 8.67
C SER A 343 12.24 -9.13 8.84
N VAL A 344 11.77 -10.36 8.93
CA VAL A 344 12.59 -11.57 8.87
C VAL A 344 11.94 -12.57 7.93
N GLY A 345 12.76 -13.35 7.25
CA GLY A 345 12.26 -14.36 6.33
C GLY A 345 13.21 -15.53 6.16
N ALA A 346 12.72 -16.53 5.48
CA ALA A 346 13.50 -17.68 5.06
C ALA A 346 13.06 -18.16 3.68
N THR A 347 14.04 -18.58 2.89
CA THR A 347 13.84 -19.26 1.62
C THR A 347 14.14 -20.73 1.76
N THR A 348 13.30 -21.58 1.19
CA THR A 348 13.56 -23.01 1.00
C THR A 348 13.06 -23.48 -0.36
N TYR A 349 13.34 -24.72 -0.72
CA TYR A 349 12.95 -25.30 -1.99
C TYR A 349 12.21 -26.62 -1.79
N TRP A 350 11.14 -26.82 -2.56
CA TRP A 350 10.49 -28.11 -2.70
C TRP A 350 10.57 -28.51 -4.18
N ASP A 351 11.44 -29.48 -4.46
CA ASP A 351 11.92 -29.78 -5.81
C ASP A 351 12.49 -28.52 -6.49
N GLU A 352 11.91 -28.05 -7.59
CA GLU A 352 12.31 -26.83 -8.30
C GLU A 352 11.51 -25.60 -7.83
N THR A 353 10.52 -25.78 -6.96
CA THR A 353 9.67 -24.69 -6.47
C THR A 353 10.36 -23.97 -5.30
N ARG A 354 10.60 -22.68 -5.46
CA ARG A 354 11.08 -21.81 -4.41
C ARG A 354 9.94 -21.40 -3.51
N ILE A 355 10.13 -21.43 -2.20
CA ILE A 355 9.20 -21.00 -1.18
C ILE A 355 9.91 -20.00 -0.26
N ASP A 356 9.42 -18.78 -0.22
CA ASP A 356 9.83 -17.75 0.73
C ASP A 356 8.72 -17.57 1.76
N ILE A 357 9.07 -17.59 3.04
CA ILE A 357 8.16 -17.28 4.15
C ILE A 357 8.69 -16.07 4.89
N PHE A 358 7.81 -15.21 5.38
CA PHE A 358 8.22 -14.01 6.08
C PHE A 358 7.23 -13.58 7.16
N TYR A 359 7.77 -12.83 8.09
CA TYR A 359 7.04 -12.02 9.06
C TYR A 359 7.62 -10.60 9.03
N GLU A 360 6.72 -9.62 9.03
CA GLU A 360 7.09 -8.21 9.12
C GLU A 360 6.22 -7.52 10.17
N TYR A 361 6.84 -6.67 10.96
CA TYR A 361 6.20 -5.76 11.89
C TYR A 361 6.41 -4.33 11.42
N ALA A 362 5.33 -3.59 11.24
CA ALA A 362 5.34 -2.18 10.97
C ALA A 362 4.81 -1.42 12.18
N ASP A 363 5.61 -0.49 12.66
CA ASP A 363 5.28 0.53 13.64
C ASP A 363 4.92 1.79 12.86
N LEU A 364 3.69 2.25 12.96
CA LEU A 364 3.17 3.43 12.25
C LEU A 364 3.36 4.72 13.06
N GLY A 365 3.92 4.59 14.26
CA GLY A 365 4.18 5.69 15.19
C GLY A 365 2.94 6.16 15.94
N ASN A 366 3.15 7.20 16.74
CA ASN A 366 2.12 7.90 17.47
C ASN A 366 1.80 9.21 16.73
N MET A 367 0.52 9.44 16.44
CA MET A 367 0.06 10.55 15.62
C MET A 367 -0.96 11.39 16.42
N ALA A 368 -0.50 12.55 16.93
CA ALA A 368 -1.38 13.47 17.63
C ALA A 368 -2.39 14.09 16.65
N ILE A 369 -3.64 14.29 17.10
CA ILE A 369 -4.68 15.01 16.39
C ILE A 369 -5.23 16.12 17.28
N GLU A 370 -5.29 17.36 16.76
CA GLU A 370 -5.77 18.55 17.47
C GLU A 370 -6.67 19.37 16.54
N ARG A 371 -7.86 18.89 16.24
CA ARG A 371 -8.82 19.62 15.40
C ARG A 371 -9.83 20.33 16.29
N THR A 372 -9.67 21.66 16.42
CA THR A 372 -10.44 22.51 17.33
C THR A 372 -11.21 23.63 16.61
N GLY A 373 -11.56 23.44 15.33
CA GLY A 373 -12.27 24.45 14.53
C GLY A 373 -13.67 24.81 15.04
N GLU A 374 -14.25 25.90 14.52
CA GLU A 374 -15.66 26.31 14.84
C GLU A 374 -16.69 25.35 14.20
N ASP A 375 -16.26 24.43 13.35
CA ASP A 375 -17.08 23.42 12.72
C ASP A 375 -17.29 22.25 13.71
N TYR A 376 -18.44 21.66 13.72
CA TYR A 376 -19.02 20.63 14.61
C TYR A 376 -18.17 19.34 14.85
N THR A 377 -16.87 19.42 14.73
CA THR A 377 -15.95 18.31 14.55
C THR A 377 -14.68 18.56 15.33
N GLN A 378 -14.79 18.85 16.63
CA GLN A 378 -13.61 18.90 17.48
C GLN A 378 -13.21 17.47 17.85
N ILE A 379 -11.95 17.13 17.60
CA ILE A 379 -11.34 15.90 18.05
C ILE A 379 -9.90 16.17 18.47
N THR A 380 -9.53 15.72 19.67
CA THR A 380 -8.19 15.87 20.22
C THR A 380 -7.75 14.57 20.89
N GLY A 381 -6.53 14.16 20.65
CA GLY A 381 -6.01 12.90 21.17
C GLY A 381 -4.81 12.39 20.39
N GLU A 382 -4.61 11.08 20.43
CA GLU A 382 -3.48 10.42 19.80
C GLU A 382 -3.89 9.09 19.18
N PHE A 383 -3.40 8.83 17.97
CA PHE A 383 -3.47 7.51 17.34
C PHE A 383 -2.16 6.77 17.55
N ASP A 384 -2.22 5.49 17.87
CA ASP A 384 -1.10 4.53 17.87
C ASP A 384 -1.40 3.41 16.88
N GLY A 385 -0.53 3.23 15.89
CA GLY A 385 -0.76 2.28 14.80
C GLY A 385 0.32 1.24 14.68
N LYS A 386 -0.07 -0.02 14.42
CA LYS A 386 0.87 -1.11 14.13
C LYS A 386 0.25 -2.13 13.19
N ILE A 387 1.11 -2.80 12.40
CA ILE A 387 0.67 -3.87 11.50
C ILE A 387 1.61 -5.06 11.64
N HIS A 388 1.02 -6.26 11.65
CA HIS A 388 1.74 -7.52 11.53
C HIS A 388 1.42 -8.15 10.18
N PHE A 389 2.46 -8.46 9.41
CA PHE A 389 2.33 -9.18 8.14
C PHE A 389 2.93 -10.58 8.28
N ILE A 390 2.20 -11.59 7.84
CA ILE A 390 2.69 -12.97 7.73
C ILE A 390 2.37 -13.44 6.33
N GLY A 391 3.37 -13.92 5.60
CA GLY A 391 3.15 -14.32 4.22
C GLY A 391 4.13 -15.34 3.69
N ALA A 392 3.83 -15.75 2.47
CA ALA A 392 4.67 -16.63 1.69
C ALA A 392 4.61 -16.28 0.21
N ASN A 393 5.75 -16.37 -0.46
CA ASN A 393 5.86 -16.30 -1.91
C ASN A 393 6.23 -17.70 -2.43
N VAL A 394 5.51 -18.15 -3.45
CA VAL A 394 5.80 -19.42 -4.14
C VAL A 394 6.18 -19.11 -5.57
N THR A 395 7.40 -19.49 -5.97
CA THR A 395 7.95 -19.23 -7.30
C THR A 395 8.29 -20.54 -8.02
N PHE A 396 7.85 -20.66 -9.26
CA PHE A 396 8.01 -21.82 -10.12
C PHE A 396 8.12 -21.43 -11.60
#